data_297b3e13bccd7195b56c1758387a89a0
#
_entry.id   297b3e13bccd7195b56c1758387a89a0
#
_cell.length_a   1.000
_cell.length_b   1.000
_cell.length_c   1.000
_cell.angle_alpha   90.00
_cell.angle_beta   90.00
_cell.angle_gamma   90.00
#
_symmetry.space_group_name_H-M   'P 1'
#
loop_
_entity.id
_entity.type
_entity.pdbx_description
1 polymer ?
#
loop_
_entity_poly.entity_id
_entity_poly.type
_entity_poly.pdbx_seq_one_letter_code
_entity_poly.pdbx_strand_id
1 'polypeptide(L)'
;MNENKSTTDFGTLIGLLAGVVIIVAGIITGDGKLTWFININSILIVVGGTFAATLVNLPLKAVTNTFNILKNVFKGEDYDYGGIIEEVVQKATKARKDGLLSLESDLENMRDGFFKNGIELAINERDVKRLRTFLNLEMNNINSRHIAGQELFLYMASYAPAFGMLGTVLGLIIMMNNFATGDTEQAKATLDVAEKFAELLSGMGLALITTFYGVFFANMIFLPIGGKLKRRSENEMMLKSIVVEGIISIHAREHPMLIREKLMTFVPSQYRYNNTD
;
A
#
# COMPACT_ATOMS: atom_id res chain seq x y z
N MET A 1 -2.11 -1.83 -30.51
CA MET A 1 -1.83 -3.12 -29.82
C MET A 1 -0.60 -2.92 -28.96
N ASN A 2 -0.76 -2.29 -27.81
CA ASN A 2 0.27 -2.24 -26.77
C ASN A 2 -0.32 -2.95 -25.57
N GLU A 3 0.10 -4.21 -25.40
CA GLU A 3 -0.12 -4.95 -24.17
C GLU A 3 0.39 -4.10 -23.00
N ASN A 4 -0.46 -3.95 -22.01
CA ASN A 4 -0.13 -3.40 -20.72
C ASN A 4 1.03 -4.25 -20.13
N LYS A 5 2.27 -3.96 -20.52
CA LYS A 5 3.45 -4.56 -19.89
C LYS A 5 3.37 -4.16 -18.43
N SER A 6 3.01 -5.12 -17.58
CA SER A 6 3.16 -4.99 -16.14
C SER A 6 4.65 -4.81 -15.87
N THR A 7 5.12 -3.58 -15.95
CA THR A 7 6.48 -3.23 -15.57
C THR A 7 6.57 -3.46 -14.07
N THR A 8 7.52 -4.29 -13.65
CA THR A 8 7.81 -4.48 -12.23
C THR A 8 8.33 -3.15 -11.69
N ASP A 9 7.83 -2.71 -10.55
CA ASP A 9 8.32 -1.49 -9.91
C ASP A 9 9.71 -1.74 -9.31
N PHE A 10 10.72 -1.50 -10.13
CA PHE A 10 12.13 -1.62 -9.74
C PHE A 10 12.51 -0.71 -8.58
N GLY A 11 11.91 0.48 -8.47
CA GLY A 11 12.20 1.42 -7.38
C GLY A 11 11.88 0.85 -6.01
N THR A 12 10.76 0.18 -5.87
CA THR A 12 10.36 -0.47 -4.60
C THR A 12 11.27 -1.63 -4.25
N LEU A 13 11.59 -2.47 -5.24
CA LEU A 13 12.46 -3.63 -5.03
C LEU A 13 13.88 -3.18 -4.65
N ILE A 14 14.44 -2.21 -5.38
CA ILE A 14 15.77 -1.66 -5.10
C ILE A 14 15.80 -0.99 -3.73
N GLY A 15 14.79 -0.18 -3.38
CA GLY A 15 14.72 0.48 -2.07
C GLY A 15 14.69 -0.51 -0.90
N LEU A 16 13.88 -1.56 -1.01
CA LEU A 16 13.78 -2.59 0.02
C LEU A 16 15.08 -3.39 0.13
N LEU A 17 15.67 -3.81 -0.99
CA LEU A 17 16.95 -4.51 -1.00
C LEU A 17 18.08 -3.64 -0.46
N ALA A 18 18.16 -2.38 -0.89
CA ALA A 18 19.18 -1.44 -0.40
C ALA A 18 19.09 -1.24 1.12
N GLY A 19 17.88 -1.09 1.65
CA GLY A 19 17.68 -0.96 3.10
C GLY A 19 18.14 -2.20 3.88
N VAL A 20 17.81 -3.40 3.40
CA VAL A 20 18.30 -4.65 4.01
C VAL A 20 19.84 -4.74 3.92
N VAL A 21 20.41 -4.43 2.76
CA VAL A 21 21.86 -4.45 2.55
C VAL A 21 22.59 -3.47 3.49
N ILE A 22 22.05 -2.27 3.68
CA ILE A 22 22.64 -1.25 4.57
C ILE A 22 22.64 -1.77 6.03
N ILE A 23 21.53 -2.37 6.48
CA ILE A 23 21.44 -2.94 7.84
C ILE A 23 22.44 -4.09 8.00
N VAL A 24 22.49 -5.00 7.03
CA VAL A 24 23.44 -6.12 7.05
C VAL A 24 24.89 -5.63 7.03
N ALA A 25 25.20 -4.64 6.20
CA ALA A 25 26.52 -4.01 6.16
C ALA A 25 26.88 -3.37 7.51
N GLY A 26 25.94 -2.66 8.14
CA GLY A 26 26.12 -2.09 9.48
C GLY A 26 26.43 -3.14 10.55
N ILE A 27 25.77 -4.31 10.48
CA ILE A 27 26.03 -5.43 11.40
C ILE A 27 27.44 -5.97 11.18
N ILE A 28 27.84 -6.21 9.93
CA ILE A 28 29.15 -6.79 9.59
C ILE A 28 30.28 -5.83 9.92
N THR A 29 30.16 -4.54 9.62
CA THR A 29 31.18 -3.51 9.92
C THR A 29 31.33 -3.26 11.42
N GLY A 30 30.30 -3.58 12.23
CA GLY A 30 30.34 -3.55 13.70
C GLY A 30 30.80 -4.87 14.33
N ASP A 31 31.48 -5.75 13.60
CA ASP A 31 31.94 -7.07 14.04
C ASP A 31 30.80 -7.99 14.54
N GLY A 32 29.55 -7.70 14.16
CA GLY A 32 28.37 -8.48 14.51
C GLY A 32 28.20 -9.73 13.63
N LYS A 33 27.65 -10.79 14.20
CA LYS A 33 27.27 -11.99 13.45
C LYS A 33 25.79 -11.96 13.12
N LEU A 34 25.41 -12.19 11.87
CA LEU A 34 24.00 -12.23 11.41
C LEU A 34 23.17 -13.24 12.18
N THR A 35 23.78 -14.34 12.66
CA THR A 35 23.11 -15.37 13.46
C THR A 35 22.55 -14.85 14.78
N TRP A 36 23.13 -13.78 15.34
CA TRP A 36 22.63 -13.16 16.56
C TRP A 36 21.26 -12.49 16.37
N PHE A 37 20.96 -12.10 15.15
CA PHE A 37 19.71 -11.44 14.78
C PHE A 37 18.62 -12.42 14.33
N ILE A 38 18.87 -13.74 14.37
CA ILE A 38 17.88 -14.76 14.00
C ILE A 38 17.37 -15.41 15.28
N ASN A 39 16.15 -15.03 15.72
CA ASN A 39 15.49 -15.58 16.87
C ASN A 39 14.03 -15.87 16.57
N ILE A 40 13.66 -17.16 16.55
CA ILE A 40 12.30 -17.60 16.17
C ILE A 40 11.26 -17.12 17.17
N ASN A 41 11.56 -17.14 18.48
CA ASN A 41 10.62 -16.67 19.50
C ASN A 41 10.31 -15.18 19.35
N SER A 42 11.33 -14.36 19.07
CA SER A 42 11.18 -12.93 18.82
C SER A 42 10.34 -12.65 17.57
N ILE A 43 10.56 -13.40 16.48
CA ILE A 43 9.75 -13.29 15.25
C ILE A 43 8.30 -13.65 15.55
N LEU A 44 8.06 -14.73 16.28
CA LEU A 44 6.72 -15.20 16.62
C LEU A 44 5.97 -14.17 17.49
N ILE A 45 6.61 -13.56 18.47
CA ILE A 45 6.00 -12.52 19.30
C ILE A 45 5.65 -11.30 18.45
N VAL A 46 6.60 -10.79 17.67
CA VAL A 46 6.40 -9.55 16.92
C VAL A 46 5.47 -9.75 15.73
N VAL A 47 5.78 -10.69 14.84
CA VAL A 47 5.00 -10.92 13.62
C VAL A 47 3.67 -11.56 13.97
N GLY A 48 3.67 -12.62 14.77
CA GLY A 48 2.45 -13.30 15.22
C GLY A 48 1.52 -12.37 15.99
N GLY A 49 2.06 -11.61 16.95
CA GLY A 49 1.31 -10.61 17.71
C GLY A 49 0.73 -9.51 16.83
N THR A 50 1.51 -8.99 15.89
CA THR A 50 1.04 -7.98 14.92
C THR A 50 -0.14 -8.51 14.09
N PHE A 51 -0.02 -9.73 13.54
CA PHE A 51 -1.11 -10.34 12.79
C PHE A 51 -2.33 -10.64 13.68
N ALA A 52 -2.13 -11.14 14.89
CA ALA A 52 -3.23 -11.38 15.84
C ALA A 52 -3.99 -10.09 16.15
N ALA A 53 -3.29 -9.00 16.49
CA ALA A 53 -3.91 -7.69 16.73
C ALA A 53 -4.63 -7.15 15.50
N THR A 54 -4.07 -7.36 14.31
CA THR A 54 -4.71 -6.97 13.04
C THR A 54 -6.00 -7.75 12.81
N LEU A 55 -6.04 -9.05 13.13
CA LEU A 55 -7.24 -9.88 13.04
C LEU A 55 -8.33 -9.48 14.06
N VAL A 56 -7.95 -8.97 15.23
CA VAL A 56 -8.90 -8.42 16.20
C VAL A 56 -9.51 -7.11 15.70
N ASN A 57 -8.71 -6.27 15.02
CA ASN A 57 -9.14 -4.96 14.53
C ASN A 57 -9.96 -5.04 13.24
N LEU A 58 -9.65 -5.98 12.35
CA LEU A 58 -10.22 -6.06 11.01
C LEU A 58 -10.88 -7.43 10.75
N PRO A 59 -11.96 -7.47 9.95
CA PRO A 59 -12.60 -8.72 9.60
C PRO A 59 -11.66 -9.63 8.80
N LEU A 60 -11.76 -10.94 9.01
CA LEU A 60 -10.90 -11.96 8.43
C LEU A 60 -10.77 -11.83 6.90
N LYS A 61 -11.87 -11.48 6.22
CA LYS A 61 -11.89 -11.25 4.76
C LYS A 61 -10.97 -10.11 4.32
N ALA A 62 -10.83 -9.06 5.12
CA ALA A 62 -9.94 -7.95 4.81
C ALA A 62 -8.47 -8.38 4.90
N VAL A 63 -8.15 -9.18 5.93
CA VAL A 63 -6.78 -9.68 6.15
C VAL A 63 -6.37 -10.70 5.06
N THR A 64 -7.25 -11.61 4.66
CA THR A 64 -6.96 -12.57 3.58
C THR A 64 -6.80 -11.89 2.22
N ASN A 65 -7.51 -10.80 1.97
CA ASN A 65 -7.37 -10.00 0.74
C ASN A 65 -6.03 -9.25 0.66
N THR A 66 -5.30 -9.14 1.77
CA THR A 66 -4.01 -8.44 1.85
C THR A 66 -2.98 -9.02 0.88
N PHE A 67 -2.98 -10.33 0.69
CA PHE A 67 -2.06 -10.97 -0.27
C PHE A 67 -2.31 -10.52 -1.72
N ASN A 68 -3.57 -10.26 -2.10
CA ASN A 68 -3.90 -9.73 -3.42
C ASN A 68 -3.50 -8.25 -3.55
N ILE A 69 -3.69 -7.48 -2.48
CA ILE A 69 -3.28 -6.08 -2.42
C ILE A 69 -1.75 -5.97 -2.51
N LEU A 70 -1.02 -6.85 -1.82
CA LEU A 70 0.44 -6.89 -1.84
C LEU A 70 0.99 -7.16 -3.25
N LYS A 71 0.37 -8.05 -4.03
CA LYS A 71 0.75 -8.26 -5.42
C LYS A 71 0.66 -6.97 -6.25
N ASN A 72 -0.34 -6.15 -5.98
CA ASN A 72 -0.51 -4.88 -6.69
C ASN A 72 0.59 -3.87 -6.33
N VAL A 73 1.19 -3.93 -5.13
CA VAL A 73 2.28 -3.02 -4.73
C VAL A 73 3.51 -3.15 -5.64
N PHE A 74 3.78 -4.34 -6.15
CA PHE A 74 4.96 -4.64 -6.99
C PHE A 74 4.70 -4.50 -8.49
N LYS A 75 3.45 -4.27 -8.93
CA LYS A 75 3.16 -3.96 -10.33
C LYS A 75 3.56 -2.52 -10.62
N GLY A 76 4.26 -2.28 -11.71
CA GLY A 76 4.46 -0.94 -12.23
C GLY A 76 3.14 -0.40 -12.78
N GLU A 77 2.85 0.85 -12.56
CA GLU A 77 1.69 1.54 -13.14
C GLU A 77 2.18 2.74 -13.92
N ASP A 78 1.71 2.82 -15.15
CA ASP A 78 1.90 3.99 -15.99
C ASP A 78 0.54 4.67 -16.12
N TYR A 79 0.40 5.84 -15.51
CA TYR A 79 -0.81 6.65 -15.58
C TYR A 79 -0.72 7.57 -16.79
N ASP A 80 -1.26 7.12 -17.92
CA ASP A 80 -1.34 7.93 -19.14
C ASP A 80 -2.50 8.93 -19.06
N TYR A 81 -2.27 10.04 -18.34
CA TYR A 81 -3.25 11.13 -18.26
C TYR A 81 -3.52 11.77 -19.63
N GLY A 82 -2.49 11.85 -20.48
CA GLY A 82 -2.63 12.42 -21.83
C GLY A 82 -3.53 11.55 -22.70
N GLY A 83 -3.29 10.23 -22.71
CA GLY A 83 -4.09 9.30 -23.49
C GLY A 83 -5.55 9.28 -23.10
N ILE A 84 -5.87 9.31 -21.79
CA ILE A 84 -7.27 9.33 -21.33
C ILE A 84 -7.97 10.65 -21.70
N ILE A 85 -7.27 11.79 -21.61
CA ILE A 85 -7.83 13.09 -22.02
C ILE A 85 -8.13 13.09 -23.53
N GLU A 86 -7.22 12.55 -24.32
CA GLU A 86 -7.40 12.46 -25.77
C GLU A 86 -8.58 11.54 -26.13
N GLU A 87 -8.72 10.39 -25.45
CA GLU A 87 -9.85 9.49 -25.61
C GLU A 87 -11.17 10.20 -25.27
N VAL A 88 -11.23 10.94 -24.15
CA VAL A 88 -12.41 11.75 -23.77
C VAL A 88 -12.73 12.78 -24.85
N VAL A 89 -11.75 13.50 -25.38
CA VAL A 89 -11.94 14.52 -26.44
C VAL A 89 -12.44 13.88 -27.73
N GLN A 90 -11.94 12.70 -28.11
CA GLN A 90 -12.44 11.96 -29.28
C GLN A 90 -13.91 11.55 -29.10
N LYS A 91 -14.27 11.02 -27.92
CA LYS A 91 -15.65 10.66 -27.59
C LYS A 91 -16.56 11.89 -27.55
N ALA A 92 -16.07 13.02 -27.00
CA ALA A 92 -16.80 14.29 -27.03
C ALA A 92 -17.07 14.78 -28.45
N THR A 93 -16.09 14.66 -29.35
CA THR A 93 -16.22 15.04 -30.74
C THR A 93 -17.27 14.20 -31.46
N LYS A 94 -17.26 12.88 -31.26
CA LYS A 94 -18.25 11.95 -31.81
C LYS A 94 -19.64 12.22 -31.27
N ALA A 95 -19.77 12.35 -29.93
CA ALA A 95 -21.07 12.62 -29.29
C ALA A 95 -21.69 13.96 -29.74
N ARG A 96 -20.87 14.97 -29.98
CA ARG A 96 -21.33 16.26 -30.46
C ARG A 96 -21.83 16.20 -31.89
N LYS A 97 -21.20 15.40 -32.75
CA LYS A 97 -21.51 15.29 -34.18
C LYS A 97 -22.68 14.33 -34.42
N ASP A 98 -22.66 13.16 -33.81
CA ASP A 98 -23.55 12.04 -34.11
C ASP A 98 -24.56 11.76 -32.98
N GLY A 99 -24.49 12.56 -31.88
CA GLY A 99 -25.31 12.38 -30.69
C GLY A 99 -24.72 11.42 -29.69
N LEU A 100 -25.18 11.49 -28.43
CA LEU A 100 -24.64 10.69 -27.29
C LEU A 100 -24.83 9.20 -27.49
N LEU A 101 -25.94 8.78 -28.13
CA LEU A 101 -26.24 7.38 -28.47
C LEU A 101 -25.20 6.75 -29.41
N SER A 102 -24.49 7.54 -30.21
CA SER A 102 -23.43 7.03 -31.10
C SER A 102 -22.25 6.41 -30.33
N LEU A 103 -22.10 6.72 -29.04
CA LEU A 103 -21.06 6.14 -28.18
C LEU A 103 -21.36 4.72 -27.74
N GLU A 104 -22.60 4.25 -27.86
CA GLU A 104 -22.99 2.88 -27.48
C GLU A 104 -22.19 1.82 -28.24
N SER A 105 -21.95 2.03 -29.53
CA SER A 105 -21.12 1.16 -30.36
C SER A 105 -19.65 1.10 -29.94
N ASP A 106 -19.18 2.07 -29.18
CA ASP A 106 -17.79 2.15 -28.73
C ASP A 106 -17.58 1.51 -27.36
N LEU A 107 -18.65 1.22 -26.61
CA LEU A 107 -18.57 0.68 -25.24
C LEU A 107 -17.80 -0.64 -25.16
N GLU A 108 -17.91 -1.52 -26.16
CA GLU A 108 -17.22 -2.79 -26.19
C GLU A 108 -15.69 -2.66 -26.34
N ASN A 109 -15.26 -1.56 -26.96
CA ASN A 109 -13.84 -1.29 -27.24
C ASN A 109 -13.16 -0.42 -26.16
N MET A 110 -13.90 0.06 -25.17
CA MET A 110 -13.35 0.85 -24.07
C MET A 110 -12.56 -0.05 -23.10
N ARG A 111 -11.32 0.34 -22.80
CA ARG A 111 -10.42 -0.40 -21.92
C ARG A 111 -10.70 -0.17 -20.45
N ASP A 112 -11.06 1.06 -20.08
CA ASP A 112 -11.35 1.43 -18.69
C ASP A 112 -12.83 1.15 -18.37
N GLY A 113 -13.06 0.22 -17.43
CA GLY A 113 -14.41 -0.18 -17.00
C GLY A 113 -15.18 0.96 -16.34
N PHE A 114 -14.51 1.88 -15.63
CA PHE A 114 -15.15 3.02 -15.01
C PHE A 114 -15.62 4.03 -16.06
N PHE A 115 -14.79 4.29 -17.10
CA PHE A 115 -15.18 5.15 -18.21
C PHE A 115 -16.33 4.55 -19.01
N LYS A 116 -16.28 3.23 -19.29
CA LYS A 116 -17.34 2.50 -19.98
C LYS A 116 -18.68 2.64 -19.23
N ASN A 117 -18.70 2.28 -17.94
CA ASN A 117 -19.91 2.37 -17.11
C ASN A 117 -20.43 3.81 -17.03
N GLY A 118 -19.53 4.77 -16.95
CA GLY A 118 -19.89 6.19 -16.90
C GLY A 118 -20.52 6.71 -18.19
N ILE A 119 -20.04 6.29 -19.36
CA ILE A 119 -20.67 6.63 -20.66
C ILE A 119 -22.03 5.93 -20.79
N GLU A 120 -22.14 4.66 -20.41
CA GLU A 120 -23.42 3.94 -20.43
C GLU A 120 -24.46 4.65 -19.53
N LEU A 121 -24.04 5.08 -18.33
CA LEU A 121 -24.88 5.86 -17.44
C LEU A 121 -25.27 7.22 -18.06
N ALA A 122 -24.34 7.90 -18.73
CA ALA A 122 -24.58 9.18 -19.37
C ALA A 122 -25.57 9.08 -20.54
N ILE A 123 -25.61 7.95 -21.25
CA ILE A 123 -26.59 7.70 -22.32
C ILE A 123 -28.01 7.57 -21.73
N ASN A 124 -28.14 6.93 -20.56
CA ASN A 124 -29.42 6.61 -19.94
C ASN A 124 -29.96 7.70 -19.01
N GLU A 125 -29.11 8.51 -18.39
CA GLU A 125 -29.52 9.57 -17.46
C GLU A 125 -29.51 10.93 -18.16
N ARG A 126 -30.63 11.62 -18.07
CA ARG A 126 -30.82 12.96 -18.70
C ARG A 126 -30.39 14.13 -17.79
N ASP A 127 -30.42 13.91 -16.48
CA ASP A 127 -30.07 14.93 -15.50
C ASP A 127 -28.56 14.89 -15.16
N VAL A 128 -27.85 15.93 -15.57
CA VAL A 128 -26.41 16.12 -15.31
C VAL A 128 -26.08 16.04 -13.81
N LYS A 129 -26.96 16.55 -12.93
CA LYS A 129 -26.71 16.52 -11.48
C LYS A 129 -26.79 15.11 -10.94
N ARG A 130 -27.77 14.32 -11.40
CA ARG A 130 -27.88 12.91 -11.02
C ARG A 130 -26.70 12.10 -11.55
N LEU A 131 -26.33 12.29 -12.81
CA LEU A 131 -25.17 11.66 -13.41
C LEU A 131 -23.91 11.93 -12.58
N ARG A 132 -23.62 13.18 -12.24
CA ARG A 132 -22.49 13.56 -11.39
C ARG A 132 -22.55 12.89 -10.03
N THR A 133 -23.73 12.81 -9.43
CA THR A 133 -23.91 12.17 -8.11
C THR A 133 -23.57 10.69 -8.19
N PHE A 134 -24.05 9.96 -9.21
CA PHE A 134 -23.75 8.53 -9.38
C PHE A 134 -22.26 8.27 -9.62
N LEU A 135 -21.63 9.04 -10.51
CA LEU A 135 -20.20 8.89 -10.79
C LEU A 135 -19.33 9.16 -9.53
N ASN A 136 -19.69 10.20 -8.76
CA ASN A 136 -19.00 10.50 -7.52
C ASN A 136 -19.21 9.43 -6.45
N LEU A 137 -20.41 8.83 -6.37
CA LEU A 137 -20.67 7.70 -5.45
C LEU A 137 -19.81 6.49 -5.82
N GLU A 138 -19.71 6.15 -7.09
CA GLU A 138 -18.86 5.04 -7.55
C GLU A 138 -17.38 5.33 -7.24
N MET A 139 -16.89 6.52 -7.54
CA MET A 139 -15.53 6.96 -7.23
C MET A 139 -15.24 6.90 -5.73
N ASN A 140 -16.16 7.38 -4.88
CA ASN A 140 -16.02 7.33 -3.42
C ASN A 140 -16.00 5.89 -2.90
N ASN A 141 -16.81 4.98 -3.46
CA ASN A 141 -16.79 3.56 -3.09
C ASN A 141 -15.47 2.89 -3.46
N ILE A 142 -14.87 3.24 -4.61
CA ILE A 142 -13.54 2.76 -4.99
C ILE A 142 -12.50 3.28 -4.00
N ASN A 143 -12.52 4.59 -3.71
CA ASN A 143 -11.60 5.22 -2.76
C ASN A 143 -11.70 4.61 -1.35
N SER A 144 -12.90 4.35 -0.85
CA SER A 144 -13.12 3.72 0.46
C SER A 144 -12.50 2.32 0.53
N ARG A 145 -12.59 1.53 -0.54
CA ARG A 145 -11.91 0.21 -0.60
C ARG A 145 -10.40 0.34 -0.61
N HIS A 146 -9.84 1.36 -1.29
CA HIS A 146 -8.41 1.63 -1.30
C HIS A 146 -7.91 2.06 0.08
N ILE A 147 -8.65 2.94 0.76
CA ILE A 147 -8.35 3.38 2.13
C ILE A 147 -8.32 2.19 3.08
N ALA A 148 -9.32 1.31 3.04
CA ALA A 148 -9.35 0.12 3.88
C ALA A 148 -8.11 -0.78 3.68
N GLY A 149 -7.63 -0.91 2.43
CA GLY A 149 -6.39 -1.64 2.14
C GLY A 149 -5.12 -0.95 2.66
N GLN A 150 -5.08 0.39 2.66
CA GLN A 150 -3.98 1.19 3.18
C GLN A 150 -3.93 1.13 4.72
N GLU A 151 -5.08 1.30 5.37
CA GLU A 151 -5.23 1.28 6.83
C GLU A 151 -4.72 -0.02 7.43
N LEU A 152 -4.93 -1.16 6.78
CA LEU A 152 -4.44 -2.44 7.24
C LEU A 152 -2.91 -2.40 7.48
N PHE A 153 -2.14 -1.91 6.49
CA PHE A 153 -0.69 -1.80 6.63
C PHE A 153 -0.26 -0.74 7.66
N LEU A 154 -1.03 0.35 7.79
CA LEU A 154 -0.77 1.37 8.80
C LEU A 154 -1.02 0.84 10.22
N TYR A 155 -2.07 0.02 10.43
CA TYR A 155 -2.29 -0.65 11.71
C TYR A 155 -1.17 -1.65 12.02
N MET A 156 -0.76 -2.48 11.05
CA MET A 156 0.38 -3.39 11.23
C MET A 156 1.66 -2.63 11.58
N ALA A 157 1.90 -1.48 10.94
CA ALA A 157 3.05 -0.61 11.25
C ALA A 157 3.00 -0.04 12.67
N SER A 158 1.80 0.22 13.20
CA SER A 158 1.61 0.67 14.58
C SER A 158 1.76 -0.46 15.59
N TYR A 159 1.27 -1.65 15.29
CA TYR A 159 1.29 -2.80 16.20
C TYR A 159 2.69 -3.43 16.31
N ALA A 160 3.46 -3.50 15.23
CA ALA A 160 4.74 -4.19 15.23
C ALA A 160 5.73 -3.64 16.28
N PRO A 161 5.95 -2.32 16.44
CA PRO A 161 6.79 -1.79 17.52
C PRO A 161 6.20 -2.03 18.90
N ALA A 162 4.87 -2.00 19.06
CA ALA A 162 4.21 -2.28 20.32
C ALA A 162 4.47 -3.73 20.79
N PHE A 163 4.36 -4.70 19.88
CA PHE A 163 4.75 -6.10 20.15
C PHE A 163 6.26 -6.25 20.32
N GLY A 164 7.08 -5.44 19.68
CA GLY A 164 8.51 -5.34 19.95
C GLY A 164 8.80 -4.95 21.41
N MET A 165 8.14 -3.89 21.89
CA MET A 165 8.26 -3.47 23.31
C MET A 165 7.70 -4.52 24.28
N LEU A 166 6.56 -5.14 23.94
CA LEU A 166 5.99 -6.23 24.74
C LEU A 166 6.98 -7.41 24.84
N GLY A 167 7.65 -7.74 23.73
CA GLY A 167 8.69 -8.75 23.71
C GLY A 167 9.90 -8.41 24.61
N THR A 168 10.27 -7.13 24.73
CA THR A 168 11.33 -6.74 25.70
C THR A 168 10.91 -7.02 27.14
N VAL A 169 9.68 -6.66 27.49
CA VAL A 169 9.15 -6.91 28.83
C VAL A 169 9.10 -8.40 29.13
N LEU A 170 8.59 -9.20 28.16
CA LEU A 170 8.56 -10.66 28.30
C LEU A 170 9.97 -11.26 28.46
N GLY A 171 10.93 -10.80 27.65
CA GLY A 171 12.32 -11.25 27.75
C GLY A 171 12.94 -10.95 29.11
N LEU A 172 12.70 -9.75 29.65
CA LEU A 172 13.18 -9.38 30.99
C LEU A 172 12.49 -10.15 32.10
N ILE A 173 11.18 -10.41 32.01
CA ILE A 173 10.45 -11.23 32.99
C ILE A 173 10.99 -12.65 33.02
N ILE A 174 11.17 -13.26 31.84
CA ILE A 174 11.73 -14.61 31.73
C ILE A 174 13.13 -14.65 32.30
N MET A 175 13.98 -13.68 31.96
CA MET A 175 15.33 -13.54 32.49
C MET A 175 15.35 -13.46 34.01
N MET A 176 14.54 -12.59 34.60
CA MET A 176 14.45 -12.40 36.05
C MET A 176 13.94 -13.66 36.75
N ASN A 177 12.97 -14.35 36.16
CA ASN A 177 12.40 -15.56 36.74
C ASN A 177 13.42 -16.73 36.73
N ASN A 178 14.13 -16.90 35.62
CA ASN A 178 15.20 -17.90 35.52
C ASN A 178 16.31 -17.64 36.54
N PHE A 179 16.66 -16.36 36.70
CA PHE A 179 17.66 -15.98 37.72
C PHE A 179 17.19 -16.28 39.15
N ALA A 180 15.90 -16.06 39.46
CA ALA A 180 15.32 -16.27 40.77
C ALA A 180 15.11 -17.78 41.09
N THR A 181 14.76 -18.61 40.10
CA THR A 181 14.44 -20.03 40.28
C THR A 181 15.66 -20.94 40.24
N GLY A 182 16.86 -20.42 40.01
CA GLY A 182 18.13 -21.16 40.12
C GLY A 182 18.42 -21.72 41.53
N ASP A 183 17.42 -21.81 42.41
CA ASP A 183 17.47 -22.25 43.81
C ASP A 183 17.04 -23.70 44.02
N THR A 184 17.15 -24.59 43.03
CA THR A 184 17.06 -26.03 43.33
C THR A 184 18.32 -26.46 44.09
N GLU A 185 18.15 -27.17 45.21
CA GLU A 185 19.23 -27.55 46.15
C GLU A 185 20.43 -28.25 45.51
N GLN A 186 20.27 -28.80 44.31
CA GLN A 186 21.33 -29.41 43.51
C GLN A 186 22.19 -28.43 42.73
N ALA A 187 21.67 -27.22 42.41
CA ALA A 187 22.38 -26.15 41.70
C ALA A 187 23.25 -25.27 42.61
N LYS A 188 23.10 -25.39 43.94
CA LYS A 188 23.80 -24.55 44.94
C LYS A 188 25.30 -24.80 45.04
N ALA A 189 25.80 -25.89 44.49
CA ALA A 189 27.20 -26.28 44.78
C ALA A 189 28.23 -25.85 43.71
N THR A 190 27.84 -25.49 42.48
CA THR A 190 28.83 -25.31 41.39
C THR A 190 28.43 -24.35 40.25
N LEU A 191 27.34 -23.58 40.33
CA LEU A 191 27.09 -22.60 39.27
C LEU A 191 28.02 -21.41 39.46
N ASP A 192 29.00 -21.33 38.58
CA ASP A 192 29.95 -20.22 38.47
C ASP A 192 29.15 -18.91 38.21
N VAL A 193 29.52 -17.86 38.92
CA VAL A 193 28.97 -16.51 38.74
C VAL A 193 28.97 -16.09 37.24
N ALA A 194 29.96 -16.58 36.51
CA ALA A 194 30.08 -16.38 35.07
C ALA A 194 28.93 -16.99 34.26
N GLU A 195 28.42 -18.18 34.63
CA GLU A 195 27.31 -18.85 33.94
C GLU A 195 25.99 -18.12 34.18
N LYS A 196 25.72 -17.72 35.43
CA LYS A 196 24.56 -16.87 35.75
C LYS A 196 24.58 -15.52 35.03
N PHE A 197 25.76 -14.91 34.90
CA PHE A 197 25.90 -13.64 34.16
C PHE A 197 25.70 -13.82 32.64
N ALA A 198 26.16 -14.93 32.07
CA ALA A 198 25.93 -15.27 30.67
C ALA A 198 24.44 -15.49 30.38
N GLU A 199 23.70 -16.10 31.31
CA GLU A 199 22.24 -16.29 31.19
C GLU A 199 21.48 -14.96 31.25
N LEU A 200 21.87 -14.03 32.11
CA LEU A 200 21.36 -12.67 32.15
C LEU A 200 21.59 -11.93 30.83
N LEU A 201 22.80 -11.98 30.28
CA LEU A 201 23.12 -11.36 29.00
C LEU A 201 22.32 -11.96 27.84
N SER A 202 22.07 -13.27 27.85
CA SER A 202 21.25 -13.95 26.84
C SER A 202 19.79 -13.46 26.86
N GLY A 203 19.19 -13.31 28.06
CA GLY A 203 17.83 -12.79 28.20
C GLY A 203 17.70 -11.33 27.74
N MET A 204 18.71 -10.50 28.04
CA MET A 204 18.77 -9.12 27.49
C MET A 204 18.86 -9.10 25.96
N GLY A 205 19.65 -10.01 25.36
CA GLY A 205 19.76 -10.15 23.93
C GLY A 205 18.40 -10.44 23.28
N LEU A 206 17.62 -11.36 23.85
CA LEU A 206 16.26 -11.65 23.38
C LEU A 206 15.36 -10.41 23.40
N ALA A 207 15.41 -9.65 24.48
CA ALA A 207 14.63 -8.42 24.64
C ALA A 207 14.98 -7.39 23.54
N LEU A 208 16.26 -7.16 23.26
CA LEU A 208 16.71 -6.21 22.25
C LEU A 208 16.32 -6.65 20.84
N ILE A 209 16.39 -7.95 20.53
CA ILE A 209 16.03 -8.49 19.20
C ILE A 209 14.53 -8.30 18.90
N THR A 210 13.65 -8.47 19.88
CA THR A 210 12.22 -8.23 19.67
C THR A 210 11.93 -6.77 19.29
N THR A 211 12.58 -5.81 19.97
CA THR A 211 12.44 -4.40 19.59
C THR A 211 12.99 -4.13 18.20
N PHE A 212 14.15 -4.67 17.87
CA PHE A 212 14.73 -4.56 16.52
C PHE A 212 13.73 -5.05 15.45
N TYR A 213 13.12 -6.22 15.62
CA TYR A 213 12.12 -6.71 14.68
C TYR A 213 10.89 -5.82 14.61
N GLY A 214 10.39 -5.34 15.75
CA GLY A 214 9.24 -4.45 15.77
C GLY A 214 9.46 -3.20 14.92
N VAL A 215 10.59 -2.53 15.12
CA VAL A 215 10.98 -1.32 14.38
C VAL A 215 11.29 -1.65 12.91
N PHE A 216 11.97 -2.76 12.64
CA PHE A 216 12.31 -3.18 11.29
C PHE A 216 11.06 -3.44 10.44
N PHE A 217 10.15 -4.29 10.90
CA PHE A 217 8.94 -4.61 10.15
C PHE A 217 8.04 -3.39 9.95
N ALA A 218 7.91 -2.55 10.97
CA ALA A 218 7.11 -1.33 10.87
C ALA A 218 7.64 -0.39 9.79
N ASN A 219 8.92 -0.01 9.87
CA ASN A 219 9.47 1.08 9.06
C ASN A 219 10.01 0.62 7.71
N MET A 220 10.40 -0.66 7.58
CA MET A 220 10.99 -1.17 6.34
C MET A 220 9.97 -1.88 5.45
N ILE A 221 8.89 -2.40 6.04
CA ILE A 221 7.91 -3.20 5.30
C ILE A 221 6.54 -2.52 5.32
N PHE A 222 5.90 -2.40 6.49
CA PHE A 222 4.49 -2.02 6.57
C PHE A 222 4.24 -0.56 6.18
N LEU A 223 5.01 0.38 6.72
CA LEU A 223 4.86 1.81 6.42
C LEU A 223 5.13 2.14 4.94
N PRO A 224 6.20 1.66 4.31
CA PRO A 224 6.45 1.91 2.88
C PRO A 224 5.36 1.31 1.99
N ILE A 225 4.86 0.11 2.30
CA ILE A 225 3.76 -0.52 1.55
C ILE A 225 2.49 0.32 1.66
N GLY A 226 2.09 0.72 2.87
CA GLY A 226 0.93 1.58 3.10
C GLY A 226 1.04 2.93 2.37
N GLY A 227 2.21 3.57 2.44
CA GLY A 227 2.50 4.82 1.74
C GLY A 227 2.45 4.69 0.23
N LYS A 228 2.93 3.58 -0.31
CA LYS A 228 2.87 3.31 -1.75
C LYS A 228 1.45 3.07 -2.23
N LEU A 229 0.66 2.28 -1.51
CA LEU A 229 -0.76 2.06 -1.81
C LEU A 229 -1.53 3.37 -1.80
N LYS A 230 -1.23 4.26 -0.85
CA LYS A 230 -1.81 5.60 -0.77
C LYS A 230 -1.51 6.40 -2.03
N ARG A 231 -0.24 6.48 -2.44
CA ARG A 231 0.17 7.24 -3.65
C ARG A 231 -0.48 6.70 -4.92
N ARG A 232 -0.58 5.39 -5.04
CA ARG A 232 -1.28 4.74 -6.18
C ARG A 232 -2.76 5.09 -6.20
N SER A 233 -3.41 5.01 -5.04
CA SER A 233 -4.81 5.40 -4.93
C SER A 233 -5.03 6.86 -5.32
N GLU A 234 -4.17 7.77 -4.89
CA GLU A 234 -4.24 9.20 -5.25
C GLU A 234 -4.15 9.40 -6.77
N ASN A 235 -3.20 8.72 -7.44
CA ASN A 235 -3.04 8.81 -8.88
C ASN A 235 -4.25 8.21 -9.64
N GLU A 236 -4.76 7.07 -9.19
CA GLU A 236 -5.95 6.46 -9.78
C GLU A 236 -7.19 7.33 -9.59
N MET A 237 -7.37 7.93 -8.41
CA MET A 237 -8.48 8.86 -8.14
C MET A 237 -8.38 10.12 -9.00
N MET A 238 -7.18 10.62 -9.26
CA MET A 238 -6.97 11.73 -10.19
C MET A 238 -7.41 11.37 -11.60
N LEU A 239 -7.02 10.19 -12.10
CA LEU A 239 -7.45 9.70 -13.42
C LEU A 239 -8.98 9.55 -13.49
N LYS A 240 -9.61 8.98 -12.47
CA LYS A 240 -11.07 8.85 -12.39
C LYS A 240 -11.76 10.20 -12.32
N SER A 241 -11.19 11.20 -11.67
CA SER A 241 -11.72 12.57 -11.63
C SER A 241 -11.70 13.22 -13.01
N ILE A 242 -10.66 12.99 -13.80
CA ILE A 242 -10.57 13.43 -15.21
C ILE A 242 -11.70 12.78 -16.03
N VAL A 243 -11.91 11.47 -15.84
CA VAL A 243 -12.97 10.72 -16.53
C VAL A 243 -14.36 11.24 -16.14
N VAL A 244 -14.63 11.44 -14.85
CA VAL A 244 -15.92 11.99 -14.36
C VAL A 244 -16.22 13.33 -15.00
N GLU A 245 -15.26 14.26 -14.94
CA GLU A 245 -15.45 15.59 -15.50
C GLU A 245 -15.58 15.54 -17.04
N GLY A 246 -14.83 14.64 -17.69
CA GLY A 246 -14.95 14.37 -19.12
C GLY A 246 -16.34 13.88 -19.51
N ILE A 247 -16.89 12.89 -18.81
CA ILE A 247 -18.23 12.34 -19.07
C ILE A 247 -19.29 13.42 -18.91
N ILE A 248 -19.18 14.23 -17.86
CA ILE A 248 -20.13 15.33 -17.60
C ILE A 248 -20.08 16.36 -18.72
N SER A 249 -18.87 16.70 -19.18
CA SER A 249 -18.69 17.65 -20.29
C SER A 249 -19.19 17.07 -21.61
N ILE A 250 -19.02 15.78 -21.87
CA ILE A 250 -19.61 15.09 -23.04
C ILE A 250 -21.14 15.15 -22.98
N HIS A 251 -21.72 14.82 -21.82
CA HIS A 251 -23.16 14.88 -21.62
C HIS A 251 -23.74 16.29 -21.81
N ALA A 252 -23.03 17.31 -21.32
CA ALA A 252 -23.37 18.72 -21.50
C ALA A 252 -23.12 19.24 -22.93
N ARG A 253 -22.57 18.42 -23.83
CA ARG A 253 -22.20 18.76 -25.20
C ARG A 253 -21.26 19.98 -25.32
N GLU A 254 -20.35 20.12 -24.35
CA GLU A 254 -19.34 21.17 -24.39
C GLU A 254 -18.44 21.04 -25.63
N HIS A 255 -17.79 22.13 -26.01
CA HIS A 255 -16.87 22.09 -27.16
C HIS A 255 -15.64 21.25 -26.84
N PRO A 256 -15.22 20.30 -27.72
CA PRO A 256 -14.08 19.39 -27.44
C PRO A 256 -12.80 20.11 -27.05
N MET A 257 -12.51 21.28 -27.64
CA MET A 257 -11.36 22.09 -27.28
C MET A 257 -11.44 22.62 -25.82
N LEU A 258 -12.63 23.07 -25.39
CA LEU A 258 -12.83 23.49 -24.00
C LEU A 258 -12.72 22.33 -23.02
N ILE A 259 -13.20 21.14 -23.40
CA ILE A 259 -13.05 19.91 -22.61
C ILE A 259 -11.56 19.61 -22.41
N ARG A 260 -10.76 19.66 -23.47
CA ARG A 260 -9.30 19.44 -23.38
C ARG A 260 -8.66 20.41 -22.40
N GLU A 261 -8.88 21.71 -22.56
CA GLU A 261 -8.33 22.74 -21.68
C GLU A 261 -8.73 22.52 -20.21
N LYS A 262 -10.01 22.23 -19.98
CA LYS A 262 -10.56 21.94 -18.67
C LYS A 262 -9.90 20.70 -18.03
N LEU A 263 -9.78 19.60 -18.77
CA LEU A 263 -9.18 18.36 -18.26
C LEU A 263 -7.67 18.48 -18.04
N MET A 264 -6.98 19.27 -18.86
CA MET A 264 -5.56 19.56 -18.66
C MET A 264 -5.27 20.30 -17.34
N THR A 265 -6.23 20.97 -16.73
CA THR A 265 -6.04 21.60 -15.42
C THR A 265 -5.80 20.58 -14.30
N PHE A 266 -6.30 19.36 -14.43
CA PHE A 266 -6.09 18.27 -13.47
C PHE A 266 -4.67 17.70 -13.54
N VAL A 267 -4.01 17.82 -14.69
CA VAL A 267 -2.68 17.23 -14.89
C VAL A 267 -1.60 18.14 -14.29
N PRO A 268 -0.68 17.63 -13.47
CA PRO A 268 0.44 18.38 -12.95
C PRO A 268 1.23 19.05 -14.08
N SER A 269 1.72 20.28 -13.85
CA SER A 269 2.38 21.11 -14.86
C SER A 269 3.54 20.41 -15.60
N GLN A 270 4.27 19.55 -14.91
CA GLN A 270 5.37 18.77 -15.48
C GLN A 270 4.95 17.78 -16.59
N TYR A 271 3.70 17.35 -16.62
CA TYR A 271 3.16 16.43 -17.64
C TYR A 271 2.39 17.16 -18.75
N ARG A 272 2.12 18.47 -18.62
CA ARG A 272 1.37 19.26 -19.62
C ARG A 272 2.20 19.59 -20.87
N TYR A 273 3.52 19.69 -20.72
CA TYR A 273 4.43 20.18 -21.76
C TYR A 273 5.07 19.08 -22.61
N ASN A 274 4.91 17.80 -22.26
CA ASN A 274 5.52 16.70 -23.02
C ASN A 274 4.73 16.26 -24.26
N ASN A 275 3.59 16.88 -24.58
CA ASN A 275 2.73 16.51 -25.72
C ASN A 275 2.60 17.63 -26.78
N THR A 276 3.57 18.54 -26.88
CA THR A 276 3.54 19.63 -27.89
C THR A 276 4.67 19.50 -28.92
N ASP A 277 5.21 18.27 -29.16
CA ASP A 277 6.10 18.01 -30.30
C ASP A 277 5.49 16.95 -31.23
#